data_544dd53843b6be4ba156cd58fa430355
#
_entry.id   544dd53843b6be4ba156cd58fa430355
#
_cell.length_a   1.000
_cell.length_b   1.000
_cell.length_c   1.000
_cell.angle_alpha   90.00
_cell.angle_beta   90.00
_cell.angle_gamma   90.00
#
_symmetry.space_group_name_H-M   'P 1'
#
loop_
_entity.id
_entity.type
_entity.pdbx_description
1 polymer ?
#
loop_
_entity_poly.entity_id
_entity_poly.type
_entity_poly.pdbx_seq_one_letter_code
_entity_poly.pdbx_strand_id
1 'polypeptide(L)'
;MSRNQRFRTPLHHAAAKDRPAIVRLLLDLGADANATDATGATALTTAAMENADPSILAMLQEADAKIDFTSALALRRYDLAQAMLKDDPSRIGPDGRDTIAFHLAVGKKNVDAVRWLLEHGIDVNAKRMMWGCNHTALHMTMEHGALDIARMLLDAGADPNVRDDKYNATALGWAEFFGRDEFAALIRARGGSK
;
A
#
# COMPACT_ATOMS: atom_id res chain seq x y z
N MET A 1 12.52 -6.49 -15.50
CA MET A 1 12.31 -6.95 -14.11
C MET A 1 12.51 -5.75 -13.19
N SER A 2 11.48 -5.29 -12.49
CA SER A 2 11.52 -4.15 -11.56
C SER A 2 12.51 -4.41 -10.42
N ARG A 3 13.31 -3.39 -10.03
CA ARG A 3 14.28 -3.49 -8.92
C ARG A 3 13.66 -3.97 -7.60
N ASN A 4 12.37 -3.76 -7.39
CA ASN A 4 11.65 -4.19 -6.18
C ASN A 4 11.39 -5.69 -6.07
N GLN A 5 11.48 -6.46 -7.16
CA GLN A 5 11.35 -7.92 -7.10
C GLN A 5 12.60 -8.63 -6.55
N ARG A 6 13.74 -7.94 -6.41
CA ARG A 6 15.00 -8.56 -5.99
C ARG A 6 15.06 -8.99 -4.52
N PHE A 7 14.11 -8.54 -3.68
CA PHE A 7 14.10 -8.84 -2.25
C PHE A 7 12.89 -9.66 -1.81
N ARG A 8 12.04 -10.10 -2.74
CA ARG A 8 10.93 -11.02 -2.45
C ARG A 8 11.44 -12.44 -2.34
N THR A 9 11.12 -13.12 -1.24
CA THR A 9 11.42 -14.55 -1.10
C THR A 9 10.52 -15.39 -2.03
N PRO A 10 10.88 -16.65 -2.32
CA PRO A 10 10.00 -17.58 -3.05
C PRO A 10 8.59 -17.67 -2.43
N LEU A 11 8.49 -17.56 -1.09
CA LEU A 11 7.21 -17.59 -0.37
C LEU A 11 6.32 -16.39 -0.72
N HIS A 12 6.89 -15.17 -0.81
CA HIS A 12 6.15 -13.99 -1.29
C HIS A 12 5.61 -14.18 -2.71
N HIS A 13 6.44 -14.75 -3.61
CA HIS A 13 6.02 -15.00 -4.98
C HIS A 13 4.91 -16.04 -5.08
N ALA A 14 5.02 -17.14 -4.33
CA ALA A 14 4.02 -18.19 -4.29
C ALA A 14 2.68 -17.65 -3.77
N ALA A 15 2.73 -16.85 -2.69
CA ALA A 15 1.55 -16.20 -2.10
C ALA A 15 0.91 -15.18 -3.07
N ALA A 16 1.72 -14.31 -3.71
CA ALA A 16 1.23 -13.31 -4.68
C ALA A 16 0.62 -13.92 -5.95
N LYS A 17 1.02 -15.13 -6.31
CA LYS A 17 0.55 -15.84 -7.51
C LYS A 17 -0.53 -16.88 -7.22
N ASP A 18 -1.05 -16.86 -6.00
CA ASP A 18 -2.10 -17.78 -5.57
C ASP A 18 -1.76 -19.25 -5.84
N ARG A 19 -0.62 -19.70 -5.28
CA ARG A 19 -0.06 -21.06 -5.48
C ARG A 19 -0.03 -21.83 -4.17
N PRO A 20 -1.17 -22.33 -3.65
CA PRO A 20 -1.23 -22.95 -2.33
C PRO A 20 -0.30 -24.17 -2.18
N ALA A 21 -0.17 -25.00 -3.22
CA ALA A 21 0.72 -26.15 -3.17
C ALA A 21 2.20 -25.76 -3.02
N ILE A 22 2.62 -24.64 -3.67
CA ILE A 22 3.99 -24.14 -3.56
C ILE A 22 4.19 -23.47 -2.20
N VAL A 23 3.19 -22.75 -1.68
CA VAL A 23 3.23 -22.17 -0.33
C VAL A 23 3.44 -23.28 0.70
N ARG A 24 2.65 -24.35 0.66
CA ARG A 24 2.78 -25.51 1.58
C ARG A 24 4.19 -26.11 1.48
N LEU A 25 4.66 -26.41 0.28
CA LEU A 25 5.99 -26.97 0.07
C LEU A 25 7.10 -26.10 0.66
N LEU A 26 7.04 -24.77 0.43
CA LEU A 26 8.05 -23.85 0.94
C LEU A 26 8.04 -23.78 2.49
N LEU A 27 6.86 -23.79 3.10
CA LEU A 27 6.72 -23.80 4.55
C LEU A 27 7.23 -25.13 5.14
N ASP A 28 6.92 -26.27 4.52
CA ASP A 28 7.42 -27.60 4.93
C ASP A 28 8.95 -27.71 4.82
N LEU A 29 9.56 -26.97 3.90
CA LEU A 29 11.02 -26.83 3.75
C LEU A 29 11.64 -25.79 4.70
N GLY A 30 10.87 -25.20 5.61
CA GLY A 30 11.35 -24.27 6.64
C GLY A 30 11.51 -22.83 6.13
N ALA A 31 10.77 -22.43 5.11
CA ALA A 31 10.76 -21.01 4.69
C ALA A 31 10.23 -20.14 5.85
N ASP A 32 10.93 -19.03 6.13
CA ASP A 32 10.52 -18.07 7.16
C ASP A 32 9.26 -17.31 6.69
N ALA A 33 8.14 -17.59 7.36
CA ALA A 33 6.85 -16.95 7.11
C ALA A 33 6.83 -15.45 7.47
N ASN A 34 7.79 -14.98 8.27
CA ASN A 34 7.92 -13.61 8.74
C ASN A 34 9.00 -12.81 7.99
N ALA A 35 9.68 -13.41 7.02
CA ALA A 35 10.61 -12.69 6.18
C ALA A 35 9.89 -11.54 5.46
N THR A 36 10.54 -10.36 5.41
CA THR A 36 9.99 -9.17 4.76
C THR A 36 10.67 -8.89 3.42
N ASP A 37 9.91 -8.32 2.48
CA ASP A 37 10.47 -7.77 1.24
C ASP A 37 11.01 -6.34 1.44
N ALA A 38 11.49 -5.70 0.37
CA ALA A 38 12.04 -4.34 0.42
C ALA A 38 11.02 -3.26 0.85
N THR A 39 9.73 -3.58 0.86
CA THR A 39 8.67 -2.68 1.34
C THR A 39 8.30 -2.93 2.80
N GLY A 40 8.90 -3.95 3.43
CA GLY A 40 8.55 -4.43 4.76
C GLY A 40 7.34 -5.37 4.78
N ALA A 41 6.79 -5.75 3.62
CA ALA A 41 5.67 -6.67 3.54
C ALA A 41 6.12 -8.12 3.75
N THR A 42 5.35 -8.91 4.50
CA THR A 42 5.51 -10.36 4.64
C THR A 42 4.75 -11.10 3.54
N ALA A 43 4.96 -12.43 3.46
CA ALA A 43 4.15 -13.26 2.57
C ALA A 43 2.65 -13.20 2.92
N LEU A 44 2.30 -13.08 4.22
CA LEU A 44 0.91 -12.90 4.68
C LEU A 44 0.33 -11.57 4.20
N THR A 45 1.07 -10.46 4.35
CA THR A 45 0.68 -9.14 3.85
C THR A 45 0.45 -9.18 2.33
N THR A 46 1.37 -9.82 1.61
CA THR A 46 1.27 -9.98 0.15
C THR A 46 0.04 -10.79 -0.25
N ALA A 47 -0.20 -11.94 0.38
CA ALA A 47 -1.38 -12.79 0.13
C ALA A 47 -2.69 -12.03 0.37
N ALA A 48 -2.78 -11.33 1.51
CA ALA A 48 -3.97 -10.55 1.87
C ALA A 48 -4.26 -9.41 0.88
N MET A 49 -3.22 -8.72 0.41
CA MET A 49 -3.34 -7.65 -0.57
C MET A 49 -3.72 -8.12 -1.97
N GLU A 50 -3.32 -9.32 -2.35
CA GLU A 50 -3.65 -9.92 -3.65
C GLU A 50 -4.99 -10.68 -3.62
N ASN A 51 -5.69 -10.68 -2.47
CA ASN A 51 -6.91 -11.48 -2.25
C ASN A 51 -6.68 -12.97 -2.58
N ALA A 52 -5.56 -13.51 -2.15
CA ALA A 52 -5.19 -14.90 -2.37
C ALA A 52 -6.19 -15.86 -1.71
N ASP A 53 -6.19 -17.11 -2.15
CA ASP A 53 -7.04 -18.15 -1.60
C ASP A 53 -6.94 -18.20 -0.06
N PRO A 54 -8.06 -18.27 0.67
CA PRO A 54 -8.06 -18.32 2.13
C PRO A 54 -7.18 -19.43 2.72
N SER A 55 -6.97 -20.54 1.98
CA SER A 55 -6.08 -21.60 2.43
C SER A 55 -4.62 -21.15 2.56
N ILE A 56 -4.18 -20.20 1.70
CA ILE A 56 -2.83 -19.62 1.79
C ILE A 56 -2.69 -18.81 3.07
N LEU A 57 -3.70 -17.99 3.39
CA LEU A 57 -3.70 -17.19 4.62
C LEU A 57 -3.66 -18.12 5.85
N ALA A 58 -4.45 -19.20 5.83
CA ALA A 58 -4.46 -20.21 6.90
C ALA A 58 -3.09 -20.88 7.05
N MET A 59 -2.49 -21.36 5.96
CA MET A 59 -1.17 -21.99 5.97
C MET A 59 -0.07 -21.07 6.52
N LEU A 60 -0.09 -19.80 6.15
CA LEU A 60 0.87 -18.83 6.66
C LEU A 60 0.67 -18.56 8.15
N GLN A 61 -0.58 -18.49 8.62
CA GLN A 61 -0.89 -18.33 10.04
C GLN A 61 -0.54 -19.58 10.86
N GLU A 62 -0.77 -20.79 10.33
CA GLU A 62 -0.31 -22.06 10.93
C GLU A 62 1.23 -22.12 11.08
N ALA A 63 1.95 -21.43 10.19
CA ALA A 63 3.41 -21.27 10.22
C ALA A 63 3.87 -20.04 11.03
N ASP A 64 3.07 -19.57 11.99
CA ASP A 64 3.37 -18.43 12.87
C ASP A 64 3.63 -17.10 12.14
N ALA A 65 3.05 -16.90 10.95
CA ALA A 65 3.09 -15.60 10.29
C ALA A 65 2.37 -14.54 11.15
N LYS A 66 3.12 -13.51 11.52
CA LYS A 66 2.60 -12.43 12.37
C LYS A 66 1.71 -11.49 11.55
N ILE A 67 0.58 -11.13 12.13
CA ILE A 67 -0.27 -10.06 11.58
C ILE A 67 0.37 -8.73 12.01
N ASP A 68 0.93 -8.00 11.05
CA ASP A 68 1.38 -6.62 11.22
C ASP A 68 0.26 -5.63 10.90
N PHE A 69 0.53 -4.33 11.07
CA PHE A 69 -0.47 -3.28 10.82
C PHE A 69 -0.98 -3.30 9.36
N THR A 70 -0.09 -3.52 8.40
CA THR A 70 -0.45 -3.54 6.98
C THR A 70 -1.29 -4.77 6.63
N SER A 71 -0.93 -5.95 7.13
CA SER A 71 -1.73 -7.17 6.94
C SER A 71 -3.06 -7.10 7.67
N ALA A 72 -3.12 -6.49 8.86
CA ALA A 72 -4.38 -6.28 9.57
C ALA A 72 -5.37 -5.46 8.71
N LEU A 73 -4.93 -4.37 8.09
CA LEU A 73 -5.74 -3.57 7.17
C LEU A 73 -6.15 -4.35 5.92
N ALA A 74 -5.22 -5.10 5.31
CA ALA A 74 -5.49 -5.90 4.12
C ALA A 74 -6.50 -7.02 4.38
N LEU A 75 -6.42 -7.64 5.58
CA LEU A 75 -7.35 -8.68 6.07
C LEU A 75 -8.66 -8.11 6.62
N ARG A 76 -8.85 -6.78 6.58
CA ARG A 76 -10.00 -6.08 7.17
C ARG A 76 -10.14 -6.31 8.70
N ARG A 77 -9.03 -6.65 9.38
CA ARG A 77 -8.97 -6.79 10.83
C ARG A 77 -8.72 -5.42 11.46
N TYR A 78 -9.71 -4.52 11.30
CA TYR A 78 -9.63 -3.15 11.82
C TYR A 78 -9.56 -3.10 13.34
N ASP A 79 -10.08 -4.12 14.02
CA ASP A 79 -9.92 -4.34 15.45
C ASP A 79 -8.44 -4.41 15.87
N LEU A 80 -7.64 -5.22 15.15
CA LEU A 80 -6.21 -5.35 15.39
C LEU A 80 -5.44 -4.08 15.01
N ALA A 81 -5.77 -3.50 13.85
CA ALA A 81 -5.15 -2.24 13.43
C ALA A 81 -5.39 -1.12 14.44
N GLN A 82 -6.62 -1.02 14.97
CA GLN A 82 -6.99 -0.05 16.03
C GLN A 82 -6.21 -0.31 17.32
N ALA A 83 -6.07 -1.56 17.75
CA ALA A 83 -5.30 -1.90 18.93
C ALA A 83 -3.82 -1.49 18.77
N MET A 84 -3.22 -1.80 17.60
CA MET A 84 -1.84 -1.42 17.29
C MET A 84 -1.64 0.09 17.23
N LEU A 85 -2.63 0.84 16.71
CA LEU A 85 -2.59 2.29 16.64
C LEU A 85 -2.76 2.94 18.02
N LYS A 86 -3.58 2.36 18.87
CA LYS A 86 -3.76 2.80 20.27
C LYS A 86 -2.49 2.60 21.08
N ASP A 87 -1.75 1.50 20.84
CA ASP A 87 -0.49 1.19 21.49
C ASP A 87 0.63 2.15 21.02
N ASP A 88 0.64 2.50 19.74
CA ASP A 88 1.63 3.40 19.16
C ASP A 88 0.98 4.31 18.09
N PRO A 89 0.45 5.49 18.49
CA PRO A 89 -0.19 6.43 17.55
C PRO A 89 0.76 7.01 16.50
N SER A 90 2.09 6.98 16.74
CA SER A 90 3.09 7.54 15.82
C SER A 90 3.23 6.76 14.52
N ARG A 91 2.66 5.54 14.43
CA ARG A 91 2.75 4.63 13.28
C ARG A 91 2.35 5.26 11.95
N ILE A 92 1.35 6.11 11.98
CA ILE A 92 0.75 6.74 10.79
C ILE A 92 0.97 8.25 10.70
N GLY A 93 1.80 8.81 11.60
CA GLY A 93 2.24 10.22 11.52
C GLY A 93 3.14 10.48 10.30
N PRO A 94 3.64 11.72 10.13
CA PRO A 94 4.42 12.13 8.96
C PRO A 94 5.63 11.24 8.65
N ASP A 95 6.34 10.80 9.70
CA ASP A 95 7.48 9.88 9.60
C ASP A 95 7.12 8.46 10.09
N GLY A 96 5.84 8.16 10.18
CA GLY A 96 5.34 6.90 10.73
C GLY A 96 5.80 5.70 9.91
N ARG A 97 6.28 4.66 10.61
CA ARG A 97 6.80 3.44 9.96
C ARG A 97 5.77 2.72 9.10
N ASP A 98 4.50 2.85 9.44
CA ASP A 98 3.40 2.14 8.78
C ASP A 98 2.66 2.98 7.72
N THR A 99 3.16 4.18 7.39
CA THR A 99 2.60 4.98 6.28
C THR A 99 2.72 4.28 4.93
N ILE A 100 3.59 3.27 4.81
CA ILE A 100 3.65 2.38 3.65
C ILE A 100 2.31 1.65 3.42
N ALA A 101 1.59 1.31 4.49
CA ALA A 101 0.27 0.65 4.39
C ALA A 101 -0.72 1.50 3.60
N PHE A 102 -0.65 2.84 3.74
CA PHE A 102 -1.50 3.77 3.00
C PHE A 102 -1.23 3.73 1.50
N HIS A 103 0.05 3.81 1.11
CA HIS A 103 0.45 3.72 -0.30
C HIS A 103 0.07 2.36 -0.91
N LEU A 104 0.26 1.28 -0.16
CA LEU A 104 -0.13 -0.05 -0.60
C LEU A 104 -1.66 -0.18 -0.75
N ALA A 105 -2.44 0.35 0.19
CA ALA A 105 -3.90 0.38 0.10
C ALA A 105 -4.38 1.15 -1.14
N VAL A 106 -3.78 2.31 -1.43
CA VAL A 106 -4.07 3.10 -2.65
C VAL A 106 -3.70 2.31 -3.90
N GLY A 107 -2.50 1.73 -3.95
CA GLY A 107 -2.04 0.94 -5.09
C GLY A 107 -2.90 -0.29 -5.39
N LYS A 108 -3.49 -0.90 -4.35
CA LYS A 108 -4.42 -2.03 -4.47
C LYS A 108 -5.88 -1.62 -4.58
N LYS A 109 -6.17 -0.34 -4.62
CA LYS A 109 -7.54 0.22 -4.65
C LYS A 109 -8.42 -0.28 -3.50
N ASN A 110 -7.81 -0.52 -2.34
CA ASN A 110 -8.55 -0.92 -1.14
C ASN A 110 -9.19 0.31 -0.49
N VAL A 111 -10.35 0.69 -1.01
CA VAL A 111 -11.11 1.90 -0.59
C VAL A 111 -11.41 1.89 0.89
N ASP A 112 -11.74 0.72 1.46
CA ASP A 112 -12.10 0.61 2.89
C ASP A 112 -10.89 0.89 3.78
N ALA A 113 -9.71 0.34 3.44
CA ALA A 113 -8.48 0.59 4.19
C ALA A 113 -8.02 2.05 4.03
N VAL A 114 -8.17 2.64 2.83
CA VAL A 114 -7.87 4.06 2.59
C VAL A 114 -8.76 4.94 3.47
N ARG A 115 -10.07 4.70 3.47
CA ARG A 115 -11.04 5.45 4.29
C ARG A 115 -10.70 5.34 5.77
N TRP A 116 -10.48 4.11 6.24
CA TRP A 116 -10.14 3.87 7.64
C TRP A 116 -8.87 4.64 8.06
N LEU A 117 -7.81 4.62 7.25
CA LEU A 117 -6.57 5.33 7.53
C LEU A 117 -6.77 6.85 7.56
N LEU A 118 -7.57 7.42 6.64
CA LEU A 118 -7.89 8.85 6.63
C LEU A 118 -8.69 9.26 7.88
N GLU A 119 -9.65 8.45 8.31
CA GLU A 119 -10.43 8.66 9.53
C GLU A 119 -9.57 8.62 10.81
N HIS A 120 -8.44 7.91 10.76
CA HIS A 120 -7.51 7.77 11.89
C HIS A 120 -6.30 8.72 11.83
N GLY A 121 -6.33 9.69 10.90
CA GLY A 121 -5.35 10.76 10.87
C GLY A 121 -4.01 10.40 10.23
N ILE A 122 -4.00 9.48 9.26
CA ILE A 122 -2.81 9.26 8.42
C ILE A 122 -2.38 10.58 7.77
N ASP A 123 -1.07 10.85 7.73
CA ASP A 123 -0.56 11.97 6.94
C ASP A 123 -0.79 11.70 5.45
N VAL A 124 -1.81 12.36 4.89
CA VAL A 124 -2.23 12.20 3.49
C VAL A 124 -1.16 12.68 2.51
N ASN A 125 -0.24 13.54 2.97
CA ASN A 125 0.85 14.11 2.18
C ASN A 125 2.18 13.40 2.40
N ALA A 126 2.23 12.35 3.24
CA ALA A 126 3.43 11.57 3.45
C ALA A 126 3.97 11.03 2.11
N LYS A 127 5.25 11.29 1.87
CA LYS A 127 5.95 10.71 0.72
C LYS A 127 6.53 9.35 1.08
N ARG A 128 6.50 8.43 0.16
CA ARG A 128 7.15 7.12 0.29
C ARG A 128 7.91 6.74 -0.95
N MET A 129 9.07 6.12 -0.72
CA MET A 129 9.88 5.56 -1.79
C MET A 129 9.25 4.27 -2.29
N MET A 130 8.64 4.34 -3.47
CA MET A 130 8.10 3.19 -4.15
C MET A 130 8.59 3.19 -5.60
N TRP A 131 9.05 2.04 -6.08
CA TRP A 131 9.55 1.84 -7.45
C TRP A 131 10.63 2.85 -7.91
N GLY A 132 11.44 3.33 -6.94
CA GLY A 132 12.54 4.26 -7.21
C GLY A 132 12.10 5.71 -7.37
N CYS A 133 10.93 6.07 -6.89
CA CYS A 133 10.42 7.43 -6.80
C CYS A 133 9.79 7.66 -5.42
N ASN A 134 10.10 8.79 -4.80
CA ASN A 134 9.49 9.19 -3.54
C ASN A 134 8.34 10.16 -3.85
N HIS A 135 7.11 9.70 -3.67
CA HIS A 135 5.90 10.42 -4.05
C HIS A 135 4.78 10.24 -3.02
N THR A 136 3.73 11.07 -3.09
CA THR A 136 2.54 10.93 -2.23
C THR A 136 1.58 9.87 -2.78
N ALA A 137 0.64 9.45 -1.93
CA ALA A 137 -0.43 8.55 -2.34
C ALA A 137 -1.30 9.12 -3.48
N LEU A 138 -1.46 10.46 -3.55
CA LEU A 138 -2.20 11.12 -4.63
C LEU A 138 -1.57 10.85 -6.01
N HIS A 139 -0.23 10.90 -6.14
CA HIS A 139 0.44 10.56 -7.40
C HIS A 139 0.10 9.12 -7.85
N MET A 140 0.09 8.17 -6.93
CA MET A 140 -0.21 6.76 -7.25
C MET A 140 -1.61 6.57 -7.84
N THR A 141 -2.57 7.39 -7.45
CA THR A 141 -3.94 7.25 -7.98
C THR A 141 -4.00 7.42 -9.50
N MET A 142 -3.12 8.26 -10.08
CA MET A 142 -3.04 8.49 -11.55
C MET A 142 -2.53 7.25 -12.27
N GLU A 143 -1.47 6.63 -11.75
CA GLU A 143 -0.90 5.41 -12.33
C GLU A 143 -1.91 4.26 -12.33
N HIS A 144 -2.62 4.10 -11.22
CA HIS A 144 -3.57 2.99 -11.04
C HIS A 144 -4.99 3.31 -11.55
N GLY A 145 -5.29 4.54 -11.96
CA GLY A 145 -6.63 4.94 -12.41
C GLY A 145 -7.66 4.85 -11.28
N ALA A 146 -7.30 5.24 -10.06
CA ALA A 146 -8.15 5.18 -8.87
C ALA A 146 -8.80 6.54 -8.58
N LEU A 147 -9.73 6.98 -9.44
CA LEU A 147 -10.34 8.32 -9.38
C LEU A 147 -11.12 8.54 -8.07
N ASP A 148 -11.82 7.52 -7.59
CA ASP A 148 -12.59 7.60 -6.34
C ASP A 148 -11.67 7.85 -5.15
N ILE A 149 -10.53 7.15 -5.11
CA ILE A 149 -9.51 7.35 -4.08
C ILE A 149 -8.89 8.74 -4.21
N ALA A 150 -8.60 9.21 -5.44
CA ALA A 150 -8.08 10.57 -5.65
C ALA A 150 -9.02 11.63 -5.05
N ARG A 151 -10.34 11.48 -5.24
CA ARG A 151 -11.34 12.35 -4.61
C ARG A 151 -11.25 12.31 -3.09
N MET A 152 -11.22 11.09 -2.52
CA MET A 152 -11.11 10.91 -1.06
C MET A 152 -9.85 11.57 -0.50
N LEU A 153 -8.71 11.42 -1.16
CA LEU A 153 -7.45 12.04 -0.73
C LEU A 153 -7.54 13.57 -0.75
N LEU A 154 -8.06 14.14 -1.84
CA LEU A 154 -8.22 15.59 -1.98
C LEU A 154 -9.24 16.15 -0.97
N ASP A 155 -10.33 15.43 -0.69
CA ASP A 155 -11.32 15.79 0.33
C ASP A 155 -10.72 15.74 1.74
N ALA A 156 -9.74 14.86 1.96
CA ALA A 156 -9.00 14.75 3.21
C ALA A 156 -7.81 15.72 3.32
N GLY A 157 -7.63 16.65 2.37
CA GLY A 157 -6.60 17.69 2.41
C GLY A 157 -5.27 17.29 1.75
N ALA A 158 -5.27 16.33 0.83
CA ALA A 158 -4.07 16.08 0.03
C ALA A 158 -3.71 17.34 -0.78
N ASP A 159 -2.46 17.80 -0.65
CA ASP A 159 -1.94 18.93 -1.42
C ASP A 159 -1.60 18.45 -2.85
N PRO A 160 -2.34 18.93 -3.87
CA PRO A 160 -2.12 18.53 -5.25
C PRO A 160 -0.80 19.08 -5.85
N ASN A 161 -0.14 20.00 -5.15
CA ASN A 161 1.08 20.66 -5.61
C ASN A 161 2.36 20.07 -5.03
N VAL A 162 2.27 19.06 -4.17
CA VAL A 162 3.46 18.30 -3.74
C VAL A 162 4.13 17.68 -4.96
N ARG A 163 5.47 17.82 -5.03
CA ARG A 163 6.27 17.29 -6.13
C ARG A 163 6.94 15.99 -5.74
N ASP A 164 7.00 15.03 -6.67
CA ASP A 164 7.81 13.84 -6.51
C ASP A 164 9.32 14.17 -6.60
N ASP A 165 10.16 13.27 -6.07
CA ASP A 165 11.60 13.54 -5.97
C ASP A 165 12.38 13.14 -7.23
N LYS A 166 11.76 12.41 -8.16
CA LYS A 166 12.45 11.90 -9.34
C LYS A 166 12.25 12.76 -10.58
N TYR A 167 11.02 13.17 -10.80
CA TYR A 167 10.62 13.94 -12.00
C TYR A 167 10.30 15.39 -11.67
N ASN A 168 10.33 15.75 -10.38
CA ASN A 168 9.89 17.05 -9.87
C ASN A 168 8.48 17.42 -10.37
N ALA A 169 7.63 16.40 -10.55
CA ALA A 169 6.30 16.55 -11.10
C ALA A 169 5.24 16.55 -9.99
N THR A 170 4.19 17.34 -10.18
CA THR A 170 2.99 17.34 -9.33
C THR A 170 2.03 16.23 -9.75
N ALA A 171 1.00 15.99 -8.95
CA ALA A 171 -0.06 15.07 -9.31
C ALA A 171 -0.72 15.43 -10.66
N LEU A 172 -0.85 16.73 -10.99
CA LEU A 172 -1.33 17.16 -12.30
C LEU A 172 -0.39 16.74 -13.43
N GLY A 173 0.93 16.89 -13.22
CA GLY A 173 1.92 16.45 -14.20
C GLY A 173 1.83 14.93 -14.47
N TRP A 174 1.62 14.12 -13.43
CA TRP A 174 1.39 12.70 -13.58
C TRP A 174 0.08 12.38 -14.31
N ALA A 175 -1.03 13.08 -13.97
CA ALA A 175 -2.31 12.89 -14.64
C ALA A 175 -2.19 13.14 -16.16
N GLU A 176 -1.51 14.20 -16.56
CA GLU A 176 -1.28 14.52 -17.97
C GLU A 176 -0.34 13.52 -18.66
N PHE A 177 0.73 13.10 -17.98
CA PHE A 177 1.66 12.09 -18.50
C PHE A 177 0.95 10.75 -18.78
N PHE A 178 0.04 10.32 -17.90
CA PHE A 178 -0.74 9.11 -18.08
C PHE A 178 -2.01 9.28 -18.94
N GLY A 179 -2.26 10.49 -19.51
CA GLY A 179 -3.44 10.77 -20.31
C GLY A 179 -4.76 10.63 -19.53
N ARG A 180 -4.75 11.04 -18.25
CA ARG A 180 -5.89 10.91 -17.33
C ARG A 180 -6.68 12.23 -17.22
N ASP A 181 -7.46 12.56 -18.23
CA ASP A 181 -8.16 13.86 -18.32
C ASP A 181 -9.10 14.14 -17.16
N GLU A 182 -9.84 13.10 -16.67
CA GLU A 182 -10.73 13.27 -15.53
C GLU A 182 -9.98 13.59 -14.22
N PHE A 183 -8.80 12.98 -14.03
CA PHE A 183 -7.93 13.31 -12.90
C PHE A 183 -7.38 14.72 -13.03
N ALA A 184 -6.91 15.11 -14.22
CA ALA A 184 -6.39 16.45 -14.46
C ALA A 184 -7.47 17.50 -14.17
N ALA A 185 -8.70 17.28 -14.60
CA ALA A 185 -9.84 18.15 -14.31
C ALA A 185 -10.12 18.24 -12.80
N LEU A 186 -10.14 17.09 -12.12
CA LEU A 186 -10.34 17.03 -10.67
C LEU A 186 -9.25 17.78 -9.91
N ILE A 187 -7.98 17.58 -10.27
CA ILE A 187 -6.84 18.22 -9.61
C ILE A 187 -6.86 19.75 -9.82
N ARG A 188 -7.13 20.23 -11.04
CA ARG A 188 -7.27 21.67 -11.33
C ARG A 188 -8.40 22.30 -10.53
N ALA A 189 -9.54 21.61 -10.40
CA ALA A 189 -10.67 22.07 -9.60
C ALA A 189 -10.35 22.20 -8.09
N ARG A 190 -9.28 21.53 -7.63
CA ARG A 190 -8.79 21.58 -6.25
C ARG A 190 -7.50 22.40 -6.11
N GLY A 191 -7.20 23.30 -7.05
CA GLY A 191 -6.06 24.22 -6.99
C GLY A 191 -4.72 23.61 -7.40
N GLY A 192 -4.72 22.45 -8.03
CA GLY A 192 -3.49 21.83 -8.53
C GLY A 192 -2.93 22.54 -9.77
N SER A 193 -1.62 22.67 -9.79
CA SER A 193 -0.83 23.29 -10.87
C SER A 193 0.33 22.37 -11.28
N LYS A 194 1.03 22.73 -12.37
CA LYS A 194 2.26 22.02 -12.81
C LYS A 194 3.47 22.40 -11.97
#